data_3f6aa4e59dde17dd469f55814d07a370
#
_entry.id   3f6aa4e59dde17dd469f55814d07a370
#
_cell.length_a   1.000
_cell.length_b   1.000
_cell.length_c   1.000
_cell.angle_alpha   90.00
_cell.angle_beta   90.00
_cell.angle_gamma   90.00
#
_symmetry.space_group_name_H-M   'P 1'
#
loop_
_entity.id
_entity.type
_entity.pdbx_description
1 polymer ?
#
loop_
_entity_poly.entity_id
_entity_poly.type
_entity_poly.pdbx_seq_one_letter_code
_entity_poly.pdbx_strand_id
1 'polypeptide(L)' 'MHRYDIDLDPEGTWSVVDLDTGLTCEIGGLVLEGLRFKIADQLASLLNDMDRQRRRLH' A
#
# COMPACT_ATOMS: atom_id res chain seq x y z
N MET A 1 8.41 9.87 -6.90
CA MET A 1 7.15 9.16 -7.17
C MET A 1 7.06 7.92 -6.28
N HIS A 2 5.93 7.71 -5.63
CA HIS A 2 5.76 6.57 -4.73
C HIS A 2 5.13 5.39 -5.47
N ARG A 3 5.42 4.20 -4.99
CA ARG A 3 4.94 2.95 -5.57
C ARG A 3 3.57 2.52 -5.04
N TYR A 4 3.28 2.86 -3.78
CA TYR A 4 2.05 2.42 -3.12
C TYR A 4 1.12 3.60 -2.86
N ASP A 5 -0.17 3.37 -3.05
CA ASP A 5 -1.20 4.37 -2.77
C ASP A 5 -2.38 3.69 -2.07
N ILE A 6 -3.31 4.48 -1.59
CA ILE A 6 -4.52 3.94 -0.96
C ILE A 6 -5.72 4.21 -1.85
N ASP A 7 -6.70 3.32 -1.77
CA ASP A 7 -7.91 3.40 -2.58
C ASP A 7 -9.13 3.18 -1.69
N LEU A 8 -10.17 3.96 -1.92
CA LEU A 8 -11.41 3.86 -1.17
C LEU A 8 -12.31 2.81 -1.79
N ASP A 9 -12.69 1.82 -0.98
CA ASP A 9 -13.60 0.76 -1.40
C ASP A 9 -15.06 1.25 -1.34
N PRO A 10 -15.96 0.65 -2.13
CA PRO A 10 -17.38 1.06 -2.11
C PRO A 10 -18.04 0.96 -0.74
N GLU A 11 -17.51 0.12 0.14
CA GLU A 11 -18.06 -0.10 1.48
C GLU A 11 -17.54 0.92 2.51
N GLY A 12 -16.71 1.87 2.08
CA GLY A 12 -16.17 2.88 2.99
C GLY A 12 -14.88 2.48 3.69
N THR A 13 -14.31 1.34 3.35
CA THR A 13 -13.00 0.93 3.84
C THR A 13 -11.92 1.26 2.82
N TRP A 14 -10.65 1.09 3.21
CA TRP A 14 -9.51 1.44 2.36
C TRP A 14 -8.63 0.24 2.08
N SER A 15 -7.97 0.27 0.94
CA SER A 15 -6.98 -0.74 0.58
C SER A 15 -5.68 -0.06 0.17
N VAL A 16 -4.57 -0.83 0.22
CA VAL A 16 -3.27 -0.38 -0.25
C VAL A 16 -3.03 -1.01 -1.61
N VAL A 17 -2.75 -0.19 -2.61
CA VAL A 17 -2.57 -0.62 -4.00
C VAL A 17 -1.11 -0.46 -4.41
N ASP A 18 -0.58 -1.47 -5.08
CA ASP A 18 0.74 -1.40 -5.69
C ASP A 18 0.59 -0.83 -7.10
N LEU A 19 1.08 0.38 -7.31
CA LEU A 19 0.92 1.08 -8.58
C LEU A 19 1.71 0.44 -9.72
N ASP A 20 2.76 -0.33 -9.40
CA ASP A 20 3.53 -1.03 -10.42
C ASP A 20 2.74 -2.17 -11.06
N THR A 21 1.91 -2.85 -10.28
CA THR A 21 1.12 -3.98 -10.77
C THR A 21 -0.35 -3.62 -11.00
N GLY A 22 -0.82 -2.55 -10.38
CA GLY A 22 -2.23 -2.16 -10.40
C GLY A 22 -3.11 -3.03 -9.51
N LEU A 23 -2.51 -3.88 -8.69
CA LEU A 23 -3.23 -4.80 -7.82
C LEU A 23 -3.17 -4.38 -6.36
N THR A 24 -4.15 -4.83 -5.58
CA THR A 24 -4.14 -4.65 -4.13
C THR A 24 -2.90 -5.35 -3.56
N CYS A 25 -2.21 -4.65 -2.66
CA CYS A 25 -0.99 -5.16 -2.08
C CYS A 25 -1.26 -6.35 -1.17
N GLU A 26 -0.36 -7.35 -1.22
CA GLU A 26 -0.42 -8.52 -0.36
C GLU A 26 0.93 -8.72 0.31
N ILE A 27 0.92 -8.95 1.63
CA ILE A 27 2.13 -9.18 2.40
C ILE A 27 1.93 -10.42 3.26
N GLY A 28 2.79 -11.43 3.04
CA GLY A 28 2.75 -12.66 3.83
C GLY A 28 1.42 -13.38 3.77
N GLY A 29 0.74 -13.34 2.63
CA GLY A 29 -0.55 -13.94 2.44
C GLY A 29 -1.71 -13.08 2.91
N LEU A 30 -1.43 -11.89 3.47
CA LEU A 30 -2.46 -10.96 3.93
C LEU A 30 -2.70 -9.88 2.88
N VAL A 31 -3.92 -9.80 2.37
CA VAL A 31 -4.32 -8.76 1.43
C VAL A 31 -4.66 -7.50 2.21
N LEU A 32 -4.06 -6.37 1.83
CA LEU A 32 -4.24 -5.10 2.54
C LEU A 32 -5.50 -4.39 2.07
N GLU A 33 -6.64 -4.88 2.51
CA GLU A 33 -7.94 -4.31 2.19
C GLU A 33 -8.84 -4.30 3.43
N GLY A 34 -9.99 -3.63 3.35
CA GLY A 34 -10.91 -3.53 4.48
C GLY A 34 -10.34 -2.74 5.64
N LEU A 35 -9.46 -1.79 5.38
CA LEU A 35 -8.72 -1.05 6.39
C LEU A 35 -9.36 0.31 6.67
N ARG A 36 -9.14 0.81 7.88
CA ARG A 36 -9.47 2.20 8.20
C ARG A 36 -8.46 3.11 7.48
N PHE A 37 -8.89 4.33 7.16
CA PHE A 37 -8.05 5.28 6.45
C PHE A 37 -6.67 5.44 7.08
N LYS A 38 -6.62 5.66 8.39
CA LYS A 38 -5.36 5.91 9.09
C LYS A 38 -4.39 4.74 8.97
N ILE A 39 -4.91 3.52 9.07
CA ILE A 39 -4.09 2.31 8.95
C ILE A 39 -3.59 2.14 7.52
N ALA A 40 -4.47 2.30 6.53
CA ALA A 40 -4.07 2.20 5.13
C ALA A 40 -3.00 3.23 4.78
N ASP A 41 -3.19 4.47 5.23
CA ASP A 41 -2.24 5.56 5.01
C ASP A 41 -0.87 5.25 5.62
N GLN A 42 -0.84 4.77 6.86
CA GLN A 42 0.40 4.40 7.54
C GLN A 42 1.11 3.25 6.83
N LEU A 43 0.37 2.23 6.40
CA LEU A 43 0.96 1.09 5.70
C LEU A 43 1.53 1.50 4.34
N ALA A 44 0.80 2.29 3.58
CA ALA A 44 1.28 2.78 2.29
C ALA A 44 2.55 3.62 2.47
N SER A 45 2.58 4.48 3.48
CA SER A 45 3.75 5.31 3.77
C SER A 45 4.96 4.45 4.13
N LEU A 46 4.78 3.46 4.99
CA LEU A 46 5.86 2.54 5.37
C LEU A 46 6.38 1.76 4.16
N LEU A 47 5.48 1.23 3.34
CA LEU A 47 5.87 0.46 2.17
C LEU A 47 6.62 1.34 1.15
N ASN A 48 6.20 2.58 0.99
CA ASN A 48 6.90 3.52 0.12
C ASN A 48 8.31 3.81 0.64
N ASP A 49 8.48 3.98 1.95
CA ASP A 49 9.79 4.19 2.55
C ASP A 49 10.70 2.99 2.32
N MET A 50 10.18 1.78 2.53
CA MET A 50 10.94 0.55 2.31
C MET A 50 11.34 0.40 0.85
N ASP A 51 10.45 0.72 -0.08
CA ASP A 51 10.73 0.65 -1.51
C ASP A 51 11.83 1.63 -1.89
N ARG A 52 11.79 2.88 -1.39
CA ARG A 52 12.83 3.86 -1.65
C ARG A 52 14.18 3.43 -1.11
N GLN A 53 14.21 2.88 0.11
CA GLN A 53 15.45 2.38 0.71
C GLN A 53 16.04 1.25 -0.11
N ARG A 54 15.20 0.33 -0.58
CA ARG A 54 15.67 -0.78 -1.40
C ARG A 54 16.27 -0.29 -2.72
N ARG A 55 15.67 0.71 -3.34
CA ARG A 55 16.19 1.29 -4.58
C ARG A 55 17.53 1.98 -4.38
N ARG A 56 17.75 2.56 -3.20
CA ARG A 56 19.03 3.23 -2.89
C ARG A 56 20.19 2.26 -2.78
N LEU A 57 19.93 1.03 -2.41
CA LEU A 57 20.98 0.02 -2.20
C LEU A 57 21.48 -0.61 -3.50
N HIS A 58 20.85 -0.28 -4.58
CA HIS A 58 21.26 -0.73 -5.92
C HIS A 58 21.91 0.43 -6.72
#